data_b626244e88d17ba37f4e0ae3dbe0341c
#
_entry.id   b626244e88d17ba37f4e0ae3dbe0341c
#
_cell.length_a   1.000
_cell.length_b   1.000
_cell.length_c   1.000
_cell.angle_alpha   90.00
_cell.angle_beta   90.00
_cell.angle_gamma   90.00
#
_symmetry.space_group_name_H-M   'P 1'
#
loop_
_entity.id
_entity.type
_entity.pdbx_description
1 polymer ?
#
loop_
_entity_poly.entity_id
_entity_poly.type
_entity_poly.pdbx_seq_one_letter_code
_entity_poly.pdbx_strand_id
1 'polypeptide(L)'
;MINYLGNVSGYSIIGFIGVAFAYLATCILLGTGINRLPRDHGRAYAHDGVLSAGKPRGAGFIFILVFVVTAVIFGDMRRETVIYLILTVAAMMTGFLDDCAKVSWGELRKGLLDLVIAIMTAITYVNFNGSDITIALTGQTFTLNPVVYGILAVILVWGSINVTNCADGVDGLSGTP
;
A
#
# COMPACT_ATOMS: atom_id res chain seq x y z
N MET A 1 -8.52 -5.56 -23.73
CA MET A 1 -9.89 -5.05 -23.52
C MET A 1 -9.88 -3.57 -23.11
N ILE A 2 -9.11 -3.17 -22.13
CA ILE A 2 -9.03 -1.79 -21.62
C ILE A 2 -8.52 -0.80 -22.67
N ASN A 3 -7.50 -1.13 -23.47
CA ASN A 3 -7.03 -0.26 -24.57
C ASN A 3 -8.10 0.00 -25.64
N TYR A 4 -9.00 -0.96 -25.86
CA TYR A 4 -10.12 -0.78 -26.77
C TYR A 4 -11.18 0.16 -26.17
N LEU A 5 -11.53 -0.04 -24.89
CA LEU A 5 -12.46 0.83 -24.18
C LEU A 5 -11.89 2.25 -23.98
N GLY A 6 -10.57 2.38 -23.75
CA GLY A 6 -9.90 3.67 -23.65
C GLY A 6 -9.98 4.52 -24.90
N ASN A 7 -9.89 3.89 -26.06
CA ASN A 7 -10.04 4.57 -27.36
C ASN A 7 -11.49 5.01 -27.64
N VAL A 8 -12.48 4.30 -27.08
CA VAL A 8 -13.92 4.58 -27.32
C VAL A 8 -14.48 5.56 -26.29
N SER A 9 -14.09 5.43 -25.01
CA SER A 9 -14.73 6.16 -23.90
C SER A 9 -13.82 7.16 -23.18
N GLY A 10 -12.55 7.24 -23.55
CA GLY A 10 -11.53 8.03 -22.85
C GLY A 10 -11.07 7.41 -21.52
N TYR A 11 -9.78 7.53 -21.23
CA TYR A 11 -9.16 6.97 -20.00
C TYR A 11 -9.77 7.53 -18.70
N SER A 12 -10.26 8.77 -18.73
CA SER A 12 -10.89 9.40 -17.55
C SER A 12 -12.18 8.68 -17.14
N ILE A 13 -12.99 8.23 -18.08
CA ILE A 13 -14.26 7.51 -17.81
C ILE A 13 -13.95 6.13 -17.22
N ILE A 14 -12.98 5.43 -17.77
CA ILE A 14 -12.56 4.10 -17.27
C ILE A 14 -12.00 4.23 -15.85
N GLY A 15 -11.18 5.26 -15.60
CA GLY A 15 -10.67 5.56 -14.26
C GLY A 15 -11.81 5.83 -13.27
N PHE A 16 -12.80 6.65 -13.65
CA PHE A 16 -13.96 6.92 -12.80
C PHE A 16 -14.77 5.67 -12.47
N ILE A 17 -15.02 4.82 -13.48
CA ILE A 17 -15.71 3.53 -13.26
C ILE A 17 -14.91 2.63 -12.34
N GLY A 18 -13.57 2.57 -12.50
CA GLY A 18 -12.69 1.82 -11.61
C GLY A 18 -12.76 2.28 -10.16
N VAL A 19 -12.73 3.59 -9.94
CA VAL A 19 -12.86 4.18 -8.58
C VAL A 19 -14.24 3.87 -7.99
N ALA A 20 -15.32 4.05 -8.75
CA ALA A 20 -16.68 3.73 -8.30
C ALA A 20 -16.83 2.24 -7.96
N PHE A 21 -16.28 1.36 -8.80
CA PHE A 21 -16.23 -0.08 -8.54
C PHE A 21 -15.48 -0.40 -7.24
N ALA A 22 -14.26 0.16 -7.07
CA ALA A 22 -13.46 -0.06 -5.87
C ALA A 22 -14.20 0.41 -4.60
N TYR A 23 -14.83 1.58 -4.65
CA TYR A 23 -15.60 2.12 -3.54
C TYR A 23 -16.76 1.19 -3.16
N LEU A 24 -17.61 0.82 -4.11
CA LEU A 24 -18.76 -0.05 -3.87
C LEU A 24 -18.34 -1.44 -3.38
N ALA A 25 -17.32 -2.03 -4.02
CA ALA A 25 -16.80 -3.34 -3.61
C ALA A 25 -16.24 -3.29 -2.17
N THR A 26 -15.52 -2.24 -1.81
CA THR A 26 -14.99 -2.05 -0.46
C THR A 26 -16.11 -1.91 0.56
N CYS A 27 -17.13 -1.09 0.28
CA CYS A 27 -18.29 -0.93 1.17
C CYS A 27 -19.02 -2.26 1.41
N ILE A 28 -19.23 -3.05 0.36
CA ILE A 28 -19.90 -4.35 0.47
C ILE A 28 -19.04 -5.34 1.25
N LEU A 29 -17.75 -5.44 0.91
CA LEU A 29 -16.85 -6.41 1.56
C LEU A 29 -16.57 -6.07 3.02
N LEU A 30 -16.45 -4.78 3.37
CA LEU A 30 -16.34 -4.37 4.77
C LEU A 30 -17.63 -4.66 5.52
N GLY A 31 -18.80 -4.32 4.97
CA GLY A 31 -20.08 -4.57 5.63
C GLY A 31 -20.34 -6.05 5.92
N THR A 32 -19.92 -6.95 5.02
CA THR A 32 -20.13 -8.41 5.16
C THR A 32 -18.96 -9.13 5.83
N GLY A 33 -17.73 -8.63 5.65
CA GLY A 33 -16.48 -9.30 6.02
C GLY A 33 -15.88 -8.86 7.36
N ILE A 34 -16.32 -7.73 7.92
CA ILE A 34 -15.73 -7.15 9.13
C ILE A 34 -15.73 -8.12 10.33
N ASN A 35 -16.74 -8.97 10.43
CA ASN A 35 -16.87 -9.97 11.50
C ASN A 35 -15.90 -11.15 11.36
N ARG A 36 -15.26 -11.32 10.18
CA ARG A 36 -14.28 -12.38 9.91
C ARG A 36 -12.84 -11.93 10.10
N LEU A 37 -12.63 -10.61 10.29
CA LEU A 37 -11.31 -10.06 10.54
C LEU A 37 -10.81 -10.41 11.94
N PRO A 38 -9.47 -10.51 12.13
CA PRO A 38 -8.88 -10.68 13.44
C PRO A 38 -9.30 -9.54 14.37
N ARG A 39 -9.42 -9.83 15.67
CA ARG A 39 -9.82 -8.83 16.67
C ARG A 39 -8.63 -8.40 17.51
N ASP A 40 -8.62 -7.14 17.89
CA ASP A 40 -7.59 -6.60 18.77
C ASP A 40 -7.67 -7.26 20.15
N HIS A 41 -6.52 -7.65 20.68
CA HIS A 41 -6.41 -8.22 22.04
C HIS A 41 -6.24 -7.13 23.11
N GLY A 42 -6.20 -5.85 22.72
CA GLY A 42 -5.85 -4.72 23.60
C GLY A 42 -4.35 -4.55 23.75
N ARG A 43 -3.90 -3.30 23.93
CA ARG A 43 -2.49 -2.94 24.12
C ARG A 43 -2.26 -2.51 25.57
N ALA A 44 -1.47 -3.25 26.33
CA ALA A 44 -1.19 -2.96 27.74
C ALA A 44 -0.46 -1.63 27.95
N TYR A 45 0.21 -1.11 26.91
CA TYR A 45 1.08 0.07 26.99
C TYR A 45 0.50 1.34 26.33
N ALA A 46 -0.66 1.26 25.70
CA ALA A 46 -1.31 2.43 25.10
C ALA A 46 -2.31 3.04 26.10
N HIS A 47 -2.39 4.38 26.16
CA HIS A 47 -3.21 5.12 27.12
C HIS A 47 -4.67 4.65 27.15
N ASP A 48 -5.24 4.25 26.02
CA ASP A 48 -6.61 3.70 25.88
C ASP A 48 -6.61 2.30 25.25
N GLY A 49 -5.52 1.55 25.39
CA GLY A 49 -5.33 0.25 24.75
C GLY A 49 -6.35 -0.82 25.16
N VAL A 50 -6.99 -0.67 26.33
CA VAL A 50 -8.06 -1.54 26.80
C VAL A 50 -9.35 -1.29 26.02
N LEU A 51 -9.60 -0.05 25.56
CA LEU A 51 -10.79 0.33 24.80
C LEU A 51 -10.77 -0.18 23.35
N SER A 52 -9.60 -0.55 22.84
CA SER A 52 -9.46 -1.14 21.49
C SER A 52 -9.71 -2.65 21.47
N ALA A 53 -9.76 -3.31 22.64
CA ALA A 53 -10.00 -4.74 22.73
C ALA A 53 -11.33 -5.14 22.08
N GLY A 54 -11.30 -6.13 21.21
CA GLY A 54 -12.48 -6.64 20.49
C GLY A 54 -12.80 -5.90 19.17
N LYS A 55 -12.15 -4.77 18.87
CA LYS A 55 -12.31 -4.10 17.57
C LYS A 55 -11.68 -4.93 16.45
N PRO A 56 -12.29 -4.97 15.24
CA PRO A 56 -11.72 -5.68 14.11
C PRO A 56 -10.42 -4.98 13.64
N ARG A 57 -9.38 -5.77 13.41
CA ARG A 57 -8.09 -5.34 12.84
C ARG A 57 -7.91 -5.88 11.44
N GLY A 58 -6.97 -5.32 10.68
CA GLY A 58 -6.65 -5.83 9.35
C GLY A 58 -7.65 -5.45 8.27
N ALA A 59 -8.47 -4.40 8.46
CA ALA A 59 -9.34 -3.87 7.42
C ALA A 59 -8.55 -3.49 6.15
N GLY A 60 -7.29 -3.10 6.30
CA GLY A 60 -6.34 -2.84 5.21
C GLY A 60 -6.22 -4.01 4.22
N PHE A 61 -6.37 -5.25 4.68
CA PHE A 61 -6.39 -6.43 3.81
C PHE A 61 -7.48 -6.34 2.75
N ILE A 62 -8.70 -5.95 3.15
CA ILE A 62 -9.84 -5.80 2.24
C ILE A 62 -9.59 -4.66 1.25
N PHE A 63 -9.11 -3.51 1.73
CA PHE A 63 -8.81 -2.34 0.87
C PHE A 63 -7.78 -2.67 -0.21
N ILE A 64 -6.66 -3.28 0.16
CA ILE A 64 -5.59 -3.61 -0.78
C ILE A 64 -6.04 -4.71 -1.75
N LEU A 65 -6.79 -5.70 -1.29
CA LEU A 65 -7.32 -6.75 -2.16
C LEU A 65 -8.26 -6.16 -3.23
N VAL A 66 -9.18 -5.28 -2.83
CA VAL A 66 -10.06 -4.57 -3.78
C VAL A 66 -9.25 -3.69 -4.72
N PHE A 67 -8.25 -2.97 -4.21
CA PHE A 67 -7.34 -2.15 -5.03
C PHE A 67 -6.64 -3.01 -6.10
N VAL A 68 -6.06 -4.13 -5.72
CA VAL A 68 -5.35 -5.03 -6.66
C VAL A 68 -6.31 -5.57 -7.71
N VAL A 69 -7.49 -6.06 -7.31
CA VAL A 69 -8.52 -6.55 -8.25
C VAL A 69 -8.95 -5.44 -9.22
N THR A 70 -9.20 -4.24 -8.71
CA THR A 70 -9.57 -3.09 -9.52
C THR A 70 -8.45 -2.72 -10.49
N ALA A 71 -7.20 -2.68 -10.02
CA ALA A 71 -6.05 -2.39 -10.87
C ALA A 71 -5.86 -3.43 -11.97
N VAL A 72 -6.11 -4.72 -11.69
CA VAL A 72 -6.05 -5.79 -12.70
C VAL A 72 -7.16 -5.65 -13.73
N ILE A 73 -8.37 -5.25 -13.31
CA ILE A 73 -9.53 -5.13 -14.21
C ILE A 73 -9.44 -3.86 -15.06
N PHE A 74 -9.11 -2.71 -14.46
CA PHE A 74 -9.22 -1.39 -15.08
C PHE A 74 -7.86 -0.75 -15.38
N GLY A 75 -6.76 -1.28 -14.86
CA GLY A 75 -5.42 -0.73 -15.05
C GLY A 75 -4.71 -1.25 -16.30
N ASP A 76 -3.63 -0.54 -16.66
CA ASP A 76 -2.71 -0.99 -17.72
C ASP A 76 -1.67 -1.96 -17.11
N MET A 77 -1.76 -3.24 -17.46
CA MET A 77 -0.94 -4.33 -16.95
C MET A 77 0.44 -4.37 -17.62
N ARG A 78 1.26 -3.33 -17.44
CA ARG A 78 2.67 -3.35 -17.83
C ARG A 78 3.47 -4.19 -16.83
N ARG A 79 4.64 -4.67 -17.26
CA ARG A 79 5.53 -5.46 -16.38
C ARG A 79 5.83 -4.74 -15.07
N GLU A 80 6.11 -3.46 -15.14
CA GLU A 80 6.35 -2.60 -13.98
C GLU A 80 5.16 -2.58 -13.02
N THR A 81 3.95 -2.34 -13.54
CA THR A 81 2.71 -2.31 -12.75
C THR A 81 2.47 -3.64 -12.04
N VAL A 82 2.69 -4.76 -12.74
CA VAL A 82 2.53 -6.11 -12.14
C VAL A 82 3.50 -6.30 -10.97
N ILE A 83 4.77 -5.89 -11.12
CA ILE A 83 5.75 -5.99 -10.03
C ILE A 83 5.30 -5.16 -8.82
N TYR A 84 4.86 -3.91 -9.02
CA TYR A 84 4.36 -3.08 -7.92
C TYR A 84 3.12 -3.68 -7.25
N LEU A 85 2.20 -4.27 -8.00
CA LEU A 85 1.05 -4.96 -7.42
C LEU A 85 1.47 -6.15 -6.55
N ILE A 86 2.46 -6.94 -7.00
CA ILE A 86 3.01 -8.05 -6.22
C ILE A 86 3.65 -7.53 -4.93
N LEU A 87 4.46 -6.46 -5.00
CA LEU A 87 5.10 -5.85 -3.84
C LEU A 87 4.07 -5.25 -2.87
N THR A 88 3.00 -4.65 -3.39
CA THR A 88 1.88 -4.14 -2.58
C THR A 88 1.17 -5.27 -1.83
N VAL A 89 0.92 -6.40 -2.51
CA VAL A 89 0.35 -7.59 -1.86
C VAL A 89 1.31 -8.16 -0.81
N ALA A 90 2.62 -8.19 -1.09
CA ALA A 90 3.61 -8.65 -0.12
C ALA A 90 3.62 -7.76 1.13
N ALA A 91 3.60 -6.42 0.97
CA ALA A 91 3.50 -5.49 2.10
C ALA A 91 2.20 -5.66 2.89
N MET A 92 1.07 -5.82 2.21
CA MET A 92 -0.21 -6.13 2.84
C MET A 92 -0.13 -7.42 3.66
N MET A 93 0.47 -8.47 3.10
CA MET A 93 0.57 -9.76 3.78
C MET A 93 1.47 -9.70 5.02
N THR A 94 2.56 -8.93 5.00
CA THR A 94 3.40 -8.75 6.20
C THR A 94 2.61 -8.12 7.34
N GLY A 95 1.85 -7.04 7.07
CA GLY A 95 1.00 -6.39 8.06
C GLY A 95 -0.13 -7.29 8.56
N PHE A 96 -0.84 -7.96 7.64
CA PHE A 96 -1.96 -8.84 7.99
C PHE A 96 -1.53 -10.06 8.81
N LEU A 97 -0.38 -10.67 8.49
CA LEU A 97 0.14 -11.80 9.25
C LEU A 97 0.60 -11.39 10.65
N ASP A 98 1.12 -10.17 10.82
CA ASP A 98 1.41 -9.60 12.13
C ASP A 98 0.12 -9.42 12.96
N ASP A 99 -0.93 -8.86 12.34
CA ASP A 99 -2.24 -8.68 12.98
C ASP A 99 -2.93 -10.00 13.37
N CYS A 100 -2.69 -11.07 12.61
CA CYS A 100 -3.21 -12.41 12.91
C CYS A 100 -2.37 -13.17 13.96
N ALA A 101 -1.15 -12.73 14.25
CA ALA A 101 -0.26 -13.42 15.16
C ALA A 101 -0.75 -13.28 16.62
N LYS A 102 -0.71 -14.38 17.38
CA LYS A 102 -1.05 -14.37 18.83
C LYS A 102 -0.10 -13.49 19.66
N VAL A 103 1.14 -13.41 19.21
CA VAL A 103 2.18 -12.51 19.75
C VAL A 103 2.64 -11.65 18.58
N SER A 104 2.57 -10.34 18.72
CA SER A 104 3.02 -9.39 17.69
C SER A 104 4.48 -9.67 17.30
N TRP A 105 4.77 -9.54 16.02
CA TRP A 105 6.13 -9.70 15.54
C TRP A 105 7.03 -8.61 16.13
N GLY A 106 8.28 -8.97 16.44
CA GLY A 106 9.25 -7.97 16.88
C GLY A 106 9.51 -6.94 15.78
N GLU A 107 9.74 -5.69 16.17
CA GLU A 107 9.95 -4.55 15.27
C GLU A 107 11.08 -4.81 14.24
N LEU A 108 12.14 -5.52 14.65
CA LEU A 108 13.25 -5.90 13.77
C LEU A 108 12.79 -6.79 12.61
N ARG A 109 11.95 -7.79 12.89
CA ARG A 109 11.47 -8.73 11.85
C ARG A 109 10.61 -8.00 10.84
N LYS A 110 9.72 -7.15 11.33
CA LYS A 110 8.83 -6.35 10.50
C LYS A 110 9.62 -5.35 9.65
N GLY A 111 10.51 -4.58 10.30
CA GLY A 111 11.35 -3.60 9.63
C GLY A 111 12.26 -4.22 8.55
N LEU A 112 12.76 -5.44 8.73
CA LEU A 112 13.56 -6.14 7.72
C LEU A 112 12.71 -6.57 6.51
N LEU A 113 11.49 -7.06 6.71
CA LEU A 113 10.59 -7.41 5.62
C LEU A 113 10.20 -6.17 4.81
N ASP A 114 9.87 -5.09 5.49
CA ASP A 114 9.57 -3.80 4.86
C ASP A 114 10.79 -3.25 4.09
N LEU A 115 12.00 -3.43 4.61
CA LEU A 115 13.24 -3.04 3.93
C LEU A 115 13.44 -3.82 2.62
N VAL A 116 13.19 -5.13 2.63
CA VAL A 116 13.28 -5.96 1.40
C VAL A 116 12.28 -5.45 0.35
N ILE A 117 11.05 -5.15 0.75
CA ILE A 117 10.04 -4.60 -0.15
C ILE A 117 10.47 -3.24 -0.70
N ALA A 118 11.02 -2.36 0.15
CA ALA A 118 11.53 -1.06 -0.26
C ALA A 118 12.69 -1.17 -1.27
N ILE A 119 13.63 -2.09 -1.04
CA ILE A 119 14.74 -2.36 -1.97
C ILE A 119 14.21 -2.84 -3.32
N MET A 120 13.30 -3.81 -3.33
CA MET A 120 12.72 -4.33 -4.57
C MET A 120 11.94 -3.25 -5.33
N THR A 121 11.22 -2.39 -4.61
CA THR A 121 10.51 -1.24 -5.19
C THR A 121 11.48 -0.25 -5.83
N ALA A 122 12.56 0.12 -5.14
CA ALA A 122 13.57 1.04 -5.65
C ALA A 122 14.30 0.49 -6.87
N ILE A 123 14.70 -0.79 -6.84
CA ILE A 123 15.33 -1.47 -8.00
C ILE A 123 14.38 -1.47 -9.20
N THR A 124 13.11 -1.81 -8.98
CA THR A 124 12.10 -1.80 -10.04
C THR A 124 11.97 -0.41 -10.64
N TYR A 125 11.84 0.62 -9.81
CA TYR A 125 11.69 1.99 -10.29
C TYR A 125 12.90 2.44 -11.13
N VAL A 126 14.11 2.25 -10.63
CA VAL A 126 15.35 2.66 -11.34
C VAL A 126 15.50 1.92 -12.68
N ASN A 127 15.13 0.64 -12.73
CA ASN A 127 15.23 -0.15 -13.96
C ASN A 127 14.23 0.29 -15.05
N PHE A 128 13.02 0.74 -14.67
CA PHE A 128 12.00 1.11 -15.65
C PHE A 128 11.97 2.62 -15.95
N ASN A 129 12.31 3.46 -14.98
CA ASN A 129 12.14 4.92 -15.07
C ASN A 129 13.46 5.70 -15.05
N GLY A 130 14.59 5.04 -14.74
CA GLY A 130 15.88 5.70 -14.60
C GLY A 130 16.03 6.45 -13.27
N SER A 131 16.95 7.43 -13.25
CA SER A 131 17.36 8.16 -12.03
C SER A 131 17.27 9.69 -12.17
N ASP A 132 16.39 10.16 -13.05
CA ASP A 132 16.17 11.58 -13.27
C ASP A 132 15.17 12.16 -12.25
N ILE A 133 15.52 13.31 -11.68
CA ILE A 133 14.64 14.08 -10.78
C ILE A 133 14.32 15.40 -11.44
N THR A 134 13.03 15.65 -11.67
CA THR A 134 12.55 16.92 -12.19
C THR A 134 11.89 17.72 -11.07
N ILE A 135 12.40 18.92 -10.81
CA ILE A 135 11.78 19.84 -9.85
C ILE A 135 10.62 20.54 -10.54
N ALA A 136 9.38 20.21 -10.13
CA ALA A 136 8.15 20.68 -10.75
C ALA A 136 8.04 22.23 -10.79
N LEU A 137 8.58 22.92 -9.76
CA LEU A 137 8.53 24.39 -9.67
C LEU A 137 9.44 25.10 -10.67
N THR A 138 10.61 24.53 -10.97
CA THR A 138 11.62 25.18 -11.82
C THR A 138 11.74 24.54 -13.20
N GLY A 139 11.14 23.36 -13.39
CA GLY A 139 11.29 22.55 -14.60
C GLY A 139 12.70 21.98 -14.81
N GLN A 140 13.60 22.14 -13.83
CA GLN A 140 14.96 21.64 -13.92
C GLN A 140 14.99 20.13 -13.67
N THR A 141 15.74 19.41 -14.53
CA THR A 141 15.94 17.97 -14.40
C THR A 141 17.39 17.68 -14.07
N PHE A 142 17.61 16.88 -13.05
CA PHE A 142 18.94 16.43 -12.59
C PHE A 142 19.00 14.92 -12.71
N THR A 143 20.01 14.40 -13.37
CA THR A 143 20.29 12.97 -13.42
C THR A 143 21.23 12.60 -12.29
N LEU A 144 20.76 11.79 -11.35
CA LEU A 144 21.58 11.25 -10.27
C LEU A 144 22.25 9.94 -10.69
N ASN A 145 23.35 9.60 -9.99
CA ASN A 145 23.89 8.26 -10.11
C ASN A 145 22.80 7.24 -9.69
N PRO A 146 22.50 6.20 -10.50
CA PRO A 146 21.43 5.25 -10.22
C PRO A 146 21.51 4.58 -8.84
N VAL A 147 22.73 4.33 -8.35
CA VAL A 147 22.95 3.74 -7.01
C VAL A 147 22.54 4.72 -5.91
N VAL A 148 22.94 5.99 -6.03
CA VAL A 148 22.58 7.04 -5.08
C VAL A 148 21.07 7.25 -5.06
N TYR A 149 20.46 7.32 -6.25
CA TYR A 149 19.02 7.43 -6.40
C TYR A 149 18.29 6.24 -5.73
N GLY A 150 18.77 5.02 -6.00
CA GLY A 150 18.20 3.81 -5.39
C GLY A 150 18.27 3.82 -3.86
N ILE A 151 19.40 4.24 -3.28
CA ILE A 151 19.55 4.35 -1.82
C ILE A 151 18.54 5.38 -1.26
N LEU A 152 18.42 6.54 -1.88
CA LEU A 152 17.45 7.57 -1.46
C LEU A 152 16.01 7.07 -1.58
N ALA A 153 15.68 6.35 -2.66
CA ALA A 153 14.37 5.75 -2.85
C ALA A 153 14.07 4.69 -1.78
N VAL A 154 15.03 3.85 -1.42
CA VAL A 154 14.88 2.87 -0.33
C VAL A 154 14.60 3.58 0.99
N ILE A 155 15.38 4.60 1.34
CA ILE A 155 15.19 5.38 2.58
C ILE A 155 13.78 6.00 2.59
N LEU A 156 13.34 6.59 1.48
CA LEU A 156 12.04 7.22 1.37
C LEU A 156 10.90 6.18 1.56
N VAL A 157 10.94 5.08 0.81
CA VAL A 157 9.87 4.06 0.86
C VAL A 157 9.84 3.37 2.21
N TRP A 158 10.99 2.91 2.70
CA TRP A 158 11.09 2.24 4.00
C TRP A 158 10.72 3.17 5.16
N GLY A 159 11.19 4.42 5.12
CA GLY A 159 10.82 5.45 6.08
C GLY A 159 9.32 5.73 6.08
N SER A 160 8.70 5.87 4.89
CA SER A 160 7.25 6.08 4.76
C SER A 160 6.44 4.94 5.34
N ILE A 161 6.81 3.69 5.08
CA ILE A 161 6.13 2.51 5.63
C ILE A 161 6.19 2.54 7.17
N ASN A 162 7.37 2.78 7.74
CA ASN A 162 7.55 2.75 9.20
C ASN A 162 6.90 3.95 9.89
N VAL A 163 6.98 5.16 9.31
CA VAL A 163 6.32 6.36 9.85
C VAL A 163 4.81 6.20 9.83
N THR A 164 4.23 5.72 8.73
CA THR A 164 2.78 5.46 8.63
C THR A 164 2.34 4.42 9.67
N ASN A 165 3.12 3.36 9.85
CA ASN A 165 2.83 2.33 10.85
C ASN A 165 2.90 2.88 12.29
N CYS A 166 3.84 3.79 12.59
CA CYS A 166 3.89 4.47 13.89
C CYS A 166 2.72 5.44 14.08
N ALA A 167 2.28 6.13 13.03
CA ALA A 167 1.16 7.06 13.07
C ALA A 167 -0.19 6.36 13.29
N ASP A 168 -0.31 5.07 12.93
CA ASP A 168 -1.53 4.26 13.09
C ASP A 168 -1.78 3.81 14.54
N GLY A 169 -1.29 4.57 15.50
CA GLY A 169 -1.57 4.37 16.93
C GLY A 169 -2.95 4.87 17.39
N VAL A 170 -3.63 5.65 16.55
CA VAL A 170 -4.98 6.21 16.80
C VAL A 170 -5.95 5.63 15.79
N ASP A 171 -7.10 5.15 16.26
CA ASP A 171 -8.13 4.55 15.40
C ASP A 171 -8.52 5.48 14.23
N GLY A 172 -8.28 5.00 13.01
CA GLY A 172 -8.65 5.69 11.78
C GLY A 172 -7.72 6.81 11.32
N LEU A 173 -6.62 7.13 12.04
CA LEU A 173 -5.74 8.23 11.68
C LEU A 173 -5.05 8.00 10.32
N SER A 174 -4.61 6.78 10.03
CA SER A 174 -3.97 6.44 8.76
C SER A 174 -4.97 6.23 7.60
N GLY A 175 -6.25 6.01 7.92
CA GLY A 175 -7.32 5.80 6.93
C GLY A 175 -8.16 7.05 6.62
N THR A 176 -7.92 8.15 7.32
CA THR A 176 -8.57 9.45 7.04
C THR A 176 -7.65 10.32 6.22
N PRO A 177 -8.13 10.90 5.10
CA PRO A 177 -7.34 11.83 4.27
C PRO A 177 -7.04 13.14 4.99
#